data_2d215e50beab51b495f62208e9474278
#
_entry.id   2d215e50beab51b495f62208e9474278
#
_cell.length_a   1.000
_cell.length_b   1.000
_cell.length_c   1.000
_cell.angle_alpha   90.00
_cell.angle_beta   90.00
_cell.angle_gamma   90.00
#
_symmetry.space_group_name_H-M   'P 1'
#
loop_
_entity.id
_entity.type
_entity.pdbx_description
1 polymer ?
#
loop_
_entity_poly.entity_id
_entity_poly.type
_entity_poly.pdbx_seq_one_letter_code
_entity_poly.pdbx_strand_id
1 'polypeptide(L)'
;MKLSVFTFCCLSLLSGCTTQPNTSLYQQLGERAGLEKLTDSFITQIGNDKQVFHYFEHSNISHFRQGFISHLCSLVQGPCEYKGDSMVAIHTGMNINEKDFNHVVDLLINAMNEQNIPHTVQNKVLNELAPLRINVIKM
;
A
#
# COMPACT_ATOMS: atom_id res chain seq x y z
N MET A 1 -32.53 22.75 -64.95
CA MET A 1 -32.24 21.43 -64.37
C MET A 1 -30.90 21.57 -63.61
N LYS A 2 -30.94 21.78 -62.25
CA LYS A 2 -29.75 22.00 -61.40
C LYS A 2 -29.47 20.73 -60.61
N LEU A 3 -28.38 20.06 -60.90
CA LEU A 3 -27.95 18.85 -60.23
C LEU A 3 -27.18 19.23 -58.97
N SER A 4 -27.73 18.96 -57.80
CA SER A 4 -27.14 19.22 -56.50
C SER A 4 -26.31 18.00 -56.08
N VAL A 5 -24.98 18.12 -56.05
CA VAL A 5 -24.07 17.07 -55.59
C VAL A 5 -23.97 17.19 -54.08
N PHE A 6 -24.55 16.22 -53.36
CA PHE A 6 -24.38 16.06 -51.91
C PHE A 6 -23.05 15.35 -51.65
N THR A 7 -22.07 16.11 -51.18
CA THR A 7 -20.80 15.56 -50.70
C THR A 7 -20.99 15.00 -49.29
N PHE A 8 -21.00 13.67 -49.15
CA PHE A 8 -21.08 12.94 -47.88
C PHE A 8 -19.69 12.92 -47.26
N CYS A 9 -19.45 13.78 -46.23
CA CYS A 9 -18.21 13.83 -45.50
C CYS A 9 -18.21 12.70 -44.45
N CYS A 10 -17.47 11.62 -44.76
CA CYS A 10 -17.31 10.46 -43.85
C CYS A 10 -16.33 10.84 -42.75
N LEU A 11 -16.87 11.18 -41.55
CA LEU A 11 -16.09 11.47 -40.35
C LEU A 11 -15.61 10.15 -39.74
N SER A 12 -14.39 9.73 -40.04
CA SER A 12 -13.74 8.56 -39.47
C SER A 12 -13.41 8.83 -37.99
N LEU A 13 -14.19 8.26 -37.06
CA LEU A 13 -13.87 8.23 -35.64
C LEU A 13 -12.69 7.29 -35.43
N LEU A 14 -11.49 7.81 -35.29
CA LEU A 14 -10.31 7.10 -34.81
C LEU A 14 -10.50 6.84 -33.32
N SER A 15 -11.05 5.66 -32.99
CA SER A 15 -11.03 5.13 -31.62
C SER A 15 -9.59 4.80 -31.24
N GLY A 16 -8.87 5.80 -30.70
CA GLY A 16 -7.56 5.59 -30.12
C GLY A 16 -7.70 4.70 -28.86
N CYS A 17 -7.23 3.46 -28.94
CA CYS A 17 -6.94 2.67 -27.74
C CYS A 17 -5.85 3.39 -26.96
N THR A 18 -6.21 4.17 -25.94
CA THR A 18 -5.25 4.66 -24.95
C THR A 18 -4.80 3.46 -24.12
N THR A 19 -3.63 2.89 -24.45
CA THR A 19 -2.90 2.04 -23.52
C THR A 19 -2.59 2.88 -22.29
N GLN A 20 -3.32 2.64 -21.17
CA GLN A 20 -2.95 3.25 -19.90
C GLN A 20 -1.51 2.83 -19.59
N PRO A 21 -0.62 3.78 -19.25
CA PRO A 21 0.72 3.44 -18.81
C PRO A 21 0.60 2.50 -17.61
N ASN A 22 1.39 1.42 -17.62
CA ASN A 22 1.40 0.43 -16.54
C ASN A 22 1.99 1.08 -15.28
N THR A 23 1.15 1.76 -14.52
CA THR A 23 1.52 2.52 -13.32
C THR A 23 1.97 1.53 -12.25
N SER A 24 3.20 1.64 -11.75
CA SER A 24 3.72 0.78 -10.68
C SER A 24 2.87 0.91 -9.41
N LEU A 25 2.90 -0.12 -8.55
CA LEU A 25 2.17 -0.06 -7.28
C LEU A 25 2.65 1.11 -6.40
N TYR A 26 3.94 1.41 -6.43
CA TYR A 26 4.52 2.58 -5.77
C TYR A 26 3.88 3.90 -6.24
N GLN A 27 3.72 4.08 -7.55
CA GLN A 27 3.05 5.26 -8.12
C GLN A 27 1.55 5.30 -7.76
N GLN A 28 0.88 4.15 -7.79
CA GLN A 28 -0.55 4.06 -7.41
C GLN A 28 -0.79 4.43 -5.94
N LEU A 29 0.21 4.26 -5.07
CA LEU A 29 0.19 4.66 -3.66
C LEU A 29 0.55 6.13 -3.44
N GLY A 30 0.87 6.91 -4.48
CA GLY A 30 1.27 8.31 -4.38
C GLY A 30 2.75 8.49 -4.06
N GLU A 31 3.57 7.52 -4.44
CA GLU A 31 5.02 7.54 -4.29
C GLU A 31 5.45 7.71 -2.82
N ARG A 32 6.60 8.35 -2.58
CA ARG A 32 7.11 8.58 -1.23
C ARG A 32 6.12 9.31 -0.32
N ALA A 33 5.50 10.37 -0.83
CA ALA A 33 4.58 11.18 -0.06
C ALA A 33 3.31 10.40 0.36
N GLY A 34 2.82 9.52 -0.52
CA GLY A 34 1.69 8.65 -0.22
C GLY A 34 2.04 7.58 0.82
N LEU A 35 3.23 6.97 0.73
CA LEU A 35 3.70 6.00 1.73
C LEU A 35 3.89 6.65 3.11
N GLU A 36 4.37 7.89 3.17
CA GLU A 36 4.50 8.64 4.42
C GLU A 36 3.13 8.89 5.07
N LYS A 37 2.15 9.36 4.32
CA LYS A 37 0.78 9.57 4.80
C LYS A 37 0.13 8.27 5.27
N LEU A 38 0.26 7.19 4.50
CA LEU A 38 -0.25 5.87 4.88
C LEU A 38 0.38 5.39 6.18
N THR A 39 1.70 5.53 6.32
CA THR A 39 2.41 5.12 7.53
C THR A 39 1.97 5.95 8.74
N ASP A 40 1.79 7.27 8.59
CA ASP A 40 1.34 8.16 9.66
C ASP A 40 -0.09 7.82 10.12
N SER A 41 -0.99 7.53 9.17
CA SER A 41 -2.34 7.04 9.48
C SER A 41 -2.28 5.68 10.19
N PHE A 42 -1.46 4.74 9.72
CA PHE A 42 -1.30 3.43 10.34
C PHE A 42 -0.75 3.51 11.77
N ILE A 43 0.26 4.35 12.02
CA ILE A 43 0.77 4.63 13.37
C ILE A 43 -0.33 5.19 14.28
N THR A 44 -1.18 6.07 13.75
CA THR A 44 -2.32 6.63 14.49
C THR A 44 -3.34 5.55 14.84
N GLN A 45 -3.66 4.64 13.91
CA GLN A 45 -4.54 3.50 14.15
C GLN A 45 -4.00 2.61 15.28
N ILE A 46 -2.71 2.24 15.22
CA ILE A 46 -2.05 1.42 16.25
C ILE A 46 -2.06 2.13 17.61
N GLY A 47 -1.73 3.42 17.64
CA GLY A 47 -1.64 4.20 18.88
C GLY A 47 -2.98 4.33 19.62
N ASN A 48 -4.09 4.25 18.89
CA ASN A 48 -5.45 4.29 19.45
C ASN A 48 -6.05 2.91 19.75
N ASP A 49 -5.36 1.83 19.37
CA ASP A 49 -5.88 0.47 19.48
C ASP A 49 -5.41 -0.21 20.77
N LYS A 50 -6.38 -0.60 21.62
CA LYS A 50 -6.09 -1.22 22.94
C LYS A 50 -5.62 -2.66 22.85
N GLN A 51 -5.89 -3.35 21.73
CA GLN A 51 -5.57 -4.78 21.58
C GLN A 51 -4.11 -4.97 21.25
N VAL A 52 -3.55 -4.15 20.35
CA VAL A 52 -2.20 -4.34 19.80
C VAL A 52 -1.19 -3.29 20.23
N PHE A 53 -1.62 -2.19 20.84
CA PHE A 53 -0.72 -1.10 21.27
C PHE A 53 0.43 -1.61 22.14
N HIS A 54 0.22 -2.61 23.00
CA HIS A 54 1.25 -3.14 23.88
C HIS A 54 2.49 -3.71 23.15
N TYR A 55 2.34 -4.16 21.89
CA TYR A 55 3.47 -4.58 21.07
C TYR A 55 4.36 -3.40 20.64
N PHE A 56 3.85 -2.17 20.69
CA PHE A 56 4.52 -0.95 20.24
C PHE A 56 4.88 0.00 21.39
N GLU A 57 4.42 -0.26 22.61
CA GLU A 57 4.52 0.63 23.77
C GLU A 57 5.94 1.10 24.04
N HIS A 58 6.93 0.23 23.84
CA HIS A 58 8.35 0.54 24.07
C HIS A 58 9.12 0.81 22.77
N SER A 59 8.44 0.91 21.63
CA SER A 59 9.08 1.12 20.35
C SER A 59 9.44 2.59 20.13
N ASN A 60 10.60 2.82 19.49
CA ASN A 60 10.93 4.14 18.97
C ASN A 60 10.07 4.42 17.71
N ILE A 61 9.06 5.26 17.86
CA ILE A 61 8.08 5.56 16.79
C ILE A 61 8.76 6.15 15.55
N SER A 62 9.78 7.01 15.71
CA SER A 62 10.52 7.56 14.58
C SER A 62 11.27 6.47 13.80
N HIS A 63 11.88 5.53 14.51
CA HIS A 63 12.57 4.40 13.91
C HIS A 63 11.60 3.45 13.21
N PHE A 64 10.49 3.10 13.86
CA PHE A 64 9.43 2.31 13.27
C PHE A 64 8.89 2.96 11.99
N ARG A 65 8.56 4.26 12.04
CA ARG A 65 8.08 5.02 10.89
C ARG A 65 9.01 4.92 9.68
N GLN A 66 10.29 5.20 9.90
CA GLN A 66 11.30 5.16 8.83
C GLN A 66 11.49 3.75 8.27
N GLY A 67 11.56 2.76 9.14
CA GLY A 67 11.69 1.35 8.76
C GLY A 67 10.50 0.87 7.95
N PHE A 68 9.28 1.17 8.40
CA PHE A 68 8.06 0.77 7.71
C PHE A 68 7.92 1.42 6.33
N ILE A 69 8.20 2.74 6.21
CA ILE A 69 8.19 3.44 4.91
C ILE A 69 9.21 2.81 3.95
N SER A 70 10.44 2.57 4.41
CA SER A 70 11.50 1.99 3.58
C SER A 70 11.16 0.56 3.15
N HIS A 71 10.65 -0.24 4.07
CA HIS A 71 10.23 -1.63 3.79
C HIS A 71 9.07 -1.68 2.79
N LEU A 72 8.01 -0.91 3.04
CA LEU A 72 6.86 -0.85 2.15
C LEU A 72 7.25 -0.34 0.76
N CYS A 73 8.08 0.70 0.68
CA CYS A 73 8.60 1.22 -0.58
C CYS A 73 9.34 0.15 -1.40
N SER A 74 10.18 -0.66 -0.75
CA SER A 74 10.87 -1.77 -1.39
C SER A 74 9.91 -2.85 -1.88
N LEU A 75 8.91 -3.22 -1.08
CA LEU A 75 7.91 -4.22 -1.43
C LEU A 75 7.04 -3.83 -2.63
N VAL A 76 6.68 -2.55 -2.72
CA VAL A 76 5.83 -2.05 -3.82
C VAL A 76 6.62 -1.59 -5.04
N GLN A 77 7.87 -2.03 -5.14
CA GLN A 77 8.78 -1.74 -6.27
C GLN A 77 9.08 -0.24 -6.44
N GLY A 78 9.17 0.48 -5.32
CA GLY A 78 9.66 1.85 -5.28
C GLY A 78 11.18 1.92 -5.42
N PRO A 79 11.76 3.13 -5.61
CA PRO A 79 13.19 3.33 -5.75
C PRO A 79 13.93 3.30 -4.40
N CYS A 80 13.60 2.33 -3.56
CA CYS A 80 14.13 2.19 -2.20
C CYS A 80 14.78 0.81 -2.03
N GLU A 81 15.85 0.77 -1.25
CA GLU A 81 16.46 -0.46 -0.76
C GLU A 81 16.19 -0.57 0.74
N TYR A 82 15.54 -1.65 1.17
CA TYR A 82 15.36 -1.91 2.60
C TYR A 82 16.65 -2.46 3.20
N LYS A 83 17.21 -1.74 4.17
CA LYS A 83 18.46 -2.10 4.89
C LYS A 83 18.22 -2.33 6.39
N GLY A 84 16.95 -2.46 6.79
CA GLY A 84 16.60 -2.77 8.17
C GLY A 84 16.72 -4.25 8.50
N ASP A 85 16.40 -4.57 9.75
CA ASP A 85 16.37 -5.95 10.24
C ASP A 85 15.32 -6.80 9.50
N SER A 86 15.55 -8.12 9.47
CA SER A 86 14.55 -9.04 8.91
C SER A 86 13.26 -9.06 9.75
N MET A 87 12.14 -9.42 9.14
CA MET A 87 10.86 -9.56 9.87
C MET A 87 10.97 -10.53 11.04
N VAL A 88 11.71 -11.62 10.88
CA VAL A 88 12.00 -12.56 11.97
C VAL A 88 12.74 -11.85 13.11
N ALA A 89 13.82 -11.12 12.82
CA ALA A 89 14.60 -10.45 13.86
C ALA A 89 13.78 -9.39 14.64
N ILE A 90 12.96 -8.61 13.91
CA ILE A 90 12.10 -7.58 14.51
C ILE A 90 11.04 -8.21 15.45
N HIS A 91 10.46 -9.35 15.07
CA HIS A 91 9.31 -9.93 15.76
C HIS A 91 9.67 -11.05 16.74
N THR A 92 10.96 -11.47 16.77
CA THR A 92 11.41 -12.52 17.73
C THR A 92 11.15 -12.11 19.18
N GLY A 93 10.48 -12.99 19.92
CA GLY A 93 10.11 -12.77 21.32
C GLY A 93 8.80 -12.00 21.55
N MET A 94 8.18 -11.47 20.49
CA MET A 94 6.90 -10.76 20.63
C MET A 94 5.71 -11.72 20.79
N ASN A 95 5.83 -12.97 20.39
CA ASN A 95 4.79 -14.00 20.50
C ASN A 95 3.44 -13.57 19.90
N ILE A 96 3.45 -12.82 18.80
CA ILE A 96 2.25 -12.33 18.14
C ILE A 96 1.40 -13.53 17.69
N ASN A 97 0.15 -13.57 18.16
CA ASN A 97 -0.79 -14.60 17.76
C ASN A 97 -1.53 -14.23 16.45
N GLU A 98 -2.23 -15.20 15.86
CA GLU A 98 -2.95 -14.99 14.60
C GLU A 98 -4.04 -13.92 14.69
N LYS A 99 -4.73 -13.84 15.84
CA LYS A 99 -5.80 -12.87 16.05
C LYS A 99 -5.23 -11.45 16.04
N ASP A 100 -4.13 -11.22 16.75
CA ASP A 100 -3.51 -9.89 16.82
C ASP A 100 -2.85 -9.52 15.50
N PHE A 101 -2.22 -10.48 14.82
CA PHE A 101 -1.70 -10.26 13.46
C PHE A 101 -2.81 -9.81 12.50
N ASN A 102 -3.93 -10.54 12.46
CA ASN A 102 -5.06 -10.18 11.59
C ASN A 102 -5.63 -8.80 11.96
N HIS A 103 -5.69 -8.50 13.26
CA HIS A 103 -6.16 -7.19 13.71
C HIS A 103 -5.23 -6.05 13.26
N VAL A 104 -3.91 -6.23 13.29
CA VAL A 104 -2.96 -5.25 12.73
C VAL A 104 -3.17 -5.07 11.22
N VAL A 105 -3.48 -6.15 10.49
CA VAL A 105 -3.83 -6.05 9.06
C VAL A 105 -5.11 -5.22 8.87
N ASP A 106 -6.13 -5.39 9.72
CA ASP A 106 -7.35 -4.58 9.68
C ASP A 106 -7.05 -3.10 9.95
N LEU A 107 -6.15 -2.77 10.88
CA LEU A 107 -5.70 -1.40 11.13
C LEU A 107 -5.00 -0.80 9.91
N LEU A 108 -4.19 -1.58 9.20
CA LEU A 108 -3.57 -1.12 7.95
C LEU A 108 -4.61 -0.88 6.86
N ILE A 109 -5.63 -1.75 6.75
CA ILE A 109 -6.75 -1.56 5.81
C ILE A 109 -7.51 -0.26 6.16
N ASN A 110 -7.77 0.00 7.44
CA ASN A 110 -8.40 1.24 7.89
C ASN A 110 -7.56 2.47 7.52
N ALA A 111 -6.23 2.41 7.72
CA ALA A 111 -5.33 3.48 7.31
C ALA A 111 -5.35 3.71 5.78
N MET A 112 -5.40 2.65 4.98
CA MET A 112 -5.55 2.77 3.52
C MET A 112 -6.90 3.39 3.13
N ASN A 113 -7.98 3.06 3.84
CA ASN A 113 -9.30 3.66 3.61
C ASN A 113 -9.30 5.15 3.92
N GLU A 114 -8.70 5.57 5.05
CA GLU A 114 -8.56 6.98 5.41
C GLU A 114 -7.80 7.79 4.36
N GLN A 115 -6.82 7.17 3.70
CA GLN A 115 -6.07 7.80 2.61
C GLN A 115 -6.78 7.67 1.25
N ASN A 116 -8.02 7.17 1.21
CA ASN A 116 -8.80 6.95 -0.01
C ASN A 116 -8.08 6.10 -1.07
N ILE A 117 -7.24 5.15 -0.64
CA ILE A 117 -6.57 4.22 -1.54
C ILE A 117 -7.62 3.24 -2.09
N PRO A 118 -7.75 3.08 -3.43
CA PRO A 118 -8.73 2.18 -4.02
C PRO A 118 -8.55 0.74 -3.55
N HIS A 119 -9.63 -0.02 -3.32
CA HIS A 119 -9.56 -1.42 -2.85
C HIS A 119 -8.71 -2.32 -3.76
N THR A 120 -8.70 -2.07 -5.07
CA THR A 120 -7.84 -2.81 -6.02
C THR A 120 -6.35 -2.58 -5.74
N VAL A 121 -5.97 -1.40 -5.27
CA VAL A 121 -4.60 -1.06 -4.87
C VAL A 121 -4.30 -1.64 -3.48
N GLN A 122 -5.24 -1.53 -2.54
CA GLN A 122 -5.11 -2.15 -1.21
C GLN A 122 -4.83 -3.65 -1.32
N ASN A 123 -5.60 -4.37 -2.15
CA ASN A 123 -5.40 -5.80 -2.36
C ASN A 123 -4.00 -6.14 -2.91
N LYS A 124 -3.43 -5.30 -3.77
CA LYS A 124 -2.06 -5.47 -4.25
C LYS A 124 -1.05 -5.30 -3.11
N VAL A 125 -1.22 -4.28 -2.27
CA VAL A 125 -0.36 -4.06 -1.08
C VAL A 125 -0.43 -5.27 -0.14
N LEU A 126 -1.63 -5.74 0.17
CA LEU A 126 -1.84 -6.90 1.04
C LEU A 126 -1.21 -8.17 0.46
N ASN A 127 -1.26 -8.33 -0.86
CA ASN A 127 -0.63 -9.47 -1.54
C ASN A 127 0.90 -9.46 -1.41
N GLU A 128 1.54 -8.28 -1.48
CA GLU A 128 2.98 -8.13 -1.24
C GLU A 128 3.37 -8.42 0.23
N LEU A 129 2.49 -8.10 1.17
CA LEU A 129 2.72 -8.33 2.61
C LEU A 129 2.41 -9.76 3.06
N ALA A 130 1.51 -10.46 2.38
CA ALA A 130 1.02 -11.78 2.80
C ALA A 130 2.13 -12.83 3.02
N PRO A 131 3.20 -12.92 2.20
CA PRO A 131 4.29 -13.88 2.44
C PRO A 131 5.05 -13.65 3.74
N LEU A 132 5.01 -12.43 4.30
CA LEU A 132 5.72 -12.08 5.54
C LEU A 132 5.03 -12.61 6.80
N ARG A 133 3.77 -13.04 6.70
CA ARG A 133 2.99 -13.53 7.84
C ARG A 133 3.71 -14.61 8.64
N ILE A 134 4.35 -15.55 7.96
CA ILE A 134 5.07 -16.65 8.60
C ILE A 134 6.28 -16.17 9.42
N ASN A 135 6.81 -15.00 9.10
CA ASN A 135 7.97 -14.40 9.75
C ASN A 135 7.58 -13.45 10.91
N VAL A 136 6.30 -13.37 11.23
CA VAL A 136 5.75 -12.48 12.26
C VAL A 136 5.04 -13.27 13.37
N ILE A 137 4.25 -14.28 13.00
CA ILE A 137 3.44 -15.03 13.94
C ILE A 137 4.28 -16.01 14.73
N LYS A 138 4.16 -15.98 16.06
CA LYS A 138 4.81 -16.90 17.00
C LYS A 138 6.35 -16.89 16.94
N MET A 139 6.93 -15.74 16.64
CA MET A 139 8.37 -15.54 16.65
C MET A 139 8.88 -15.19 18.06
#